data_47d37934548e1d7397089cc32bedb7cd
#
_entry.id   47d37934548e1d7397089cc32bedb7cd
#
_cell.length_a   1.000
_cell.length_b   1.000
_cell.length_c   1.000
_cell.angle_alpha   90.00
_cell.angle_beta   90.00
_cell.angle_gamma   90.00
#
_symmetry.space_group_name_H-M   'P 1'
#
loop_
_entity.id
_entity.type
_entity.pdbx_description
1 polymer ?
#
loop_
_entity_poly.entity_id
_entity_poly.type
_entity_poly.pdbx_seq_one_letter_code
_entity_poly.pdbx_strand_id
1 'polypeptide(L)'
;PIAAAGGNLVPFAAAMSQDYPVGSGVYAIDERTYTLDKSDPSRPLLTLVVNRGAPEAFAVGADDLQVHYILDRNCPTCDEVDLPVDTAEWRLVNSVLLTAQVRTVGGTGPHDDATLVASSMGKPRNLLP
;
A
#
# COMPACT_ATOMS: atom_id res chain seq x y z
N PRO A 1 12.85 19.21 20.22
CA PRO A 1 12.21 18.21 21.08
C PRO A 1 10.86 18.74 21.55
N ILE A 2 9.80 17.99 21.32
CA ILE A 2 8.47 18.29 21.82
C ILE A 2 8.34 17.56 23.15
N ALA A 3 8.14 18.30 24.25
CA ALA A 3 7.78 17.70 25.51
C ALA A 3 6.28 17.44 25.50
N ALA A 4 5.85 16.18 25.49
CA ALA A 4 4.48 15.83 25.79
C ALA A 4 4.26 15.93 27.30
N ALA A 5 3.08 16.37 27.73
CA ALA A 5 2.67 16.32 29.13
C ALA A 5 2.62 14.84 29.54
N GLY A 6 3.67 14.36 30.19
CA GLY A 6 3.84 12.94 30.55
C GLY A 6 5.26 12.43 30.38
N GLY A 7 6.18 13.24 29.87
CA GLY A 7 7.61 12.95 29.90
C GLY A 7 8.18 12.15 28.75
N ASN A 8 7.40 11.74 27.76
CA ASN A 8 7.94 11.10 26.57
C ASN A 8 8.41 12.16 25.56
N LEU A 9 9.70 12.19 25.30
CA LEU A 9 10.31 13.00 24.25
C LEU A 9 10.28 12.21 22.92
N VAL A 10 9.74 12.83 21.87
CA VAL A 10 9.86 12.31 20.51
C VAL A 10 11.01 13.04 19.82
N PRO A 11 12.16 12.41 19.61
CA PRO A 11 13.27 13.04 18.92
C PRO A 11 12.96 13.12 17.41
N PHE A 12 13.17 14.29 16.82
CA PHE A 12 13.13 14.49 15.37
C PHE A 12 14.57 14.62 14.85
N ALA A 13 14.85 13.96 13.73
CA ALA A 13 16.17 14.01 13.08
C ALA A 13 16.48 15.39 12.48
N ALA A 14 15.44 16.20 12.21
CA ALA A 14 15.56 17.55 11.69
C ALA A 14 14.52 18.47 12.36
N ALA A 15 14.76 19.78 12.27
CA ALA A 15 13.76 20.75 12.68
C ALA A 15 12.49 20.60 11.83
N MET A 16 11.33 20.74 12.48
CA MET A 16 10.06 20.72 11.77
C MET A 16 9.95 21.97 10.88
N SER A 17 9.37 21.81 9.70
CA SER A 17 9.25 22.89 8.70
C SER A 17 8.22 23.95 9.08
N GLN A 18 7.41 23.69 10.09
CA GLN A 18 6.35 24.59 10.58
C GLN A 18 6.05 24.34 12.06
N ASP A 19 5.44 25.32 12.70
CA ASP A 19 4.92 25.18 14.05
C ASP A 19 3.61 24.38 14.06
N TYR A 20 3.49 23.46 14.99
CA TYR A 20 2.28 22.67 15.20
C TYR A 20 1.57 23.13 16.47
N PRO A 21 0.26 23.37 16.43
CA PRO A 21 -0.48 23.80 17.60
C PRO A 21 -0.49 22.74 18.71
N VAL A 22 -0.72 23.17 19.93
CA VAL A 22 -0.88 22.25 21.08
C VAL A 22 -2.05 21.31 20.81
N GLY A 23 -1.81 20.02 21.02
CA GLY A 23 -2.79 18.96 20.73
C GLY A 23 -2.64 18.29 19.35
N SER A 24 -1.67 18.73 18.55
CA SER A 24 -1.33 18.02 17.30
C SER A 24 -0.90 16.59 17.58
N GLY A 25 -1.45 15.64 16.81
CA GLY A 25 -1.06 14.24 16.88
C GLY A 25 0.27 13.95 16.17
N VAL A 26 1.06 13.04 16.73
CA VAL A 26 2.27 12.49 16.09
C VAL A 26 2.01 11.01 15.83
N TYR A 27 2.18 10.62 14.58
CA TYR A 27 1.91 9.24 14.13
C TYR A 27 3.18 8.64 13.52
N ALA A 28 3.46 7.39 13.84
CA ALA A 28 4.41 6.59 13.11
C ALA A 28 3.75 6.08 11.82
N ILE A 29 4.41 6.24 10.70
CA ILE A 29 3.92 5.80 9.40
C ILE A 29 4.87 4.71 8.89
N ASP A 30 4.30 3.56 8.52
CA ASP A 30 5.01 2.53 7.76
C ASP A 30 4.73 2.73 6.27
N GLU A 31 5.79 3.03 5.52
CA GLU A 31 5.74 3.12 4.06
C GLU A 31 6.09 1.76 3.47
N ARG A 32 5.22 1.22 2.62
CA ARG A 32 5.45 -0.03 1.90
C ARG A 32 5.25 0.19 0.42
N THR A 33 6.30 -0.03 -0.36
CA THR A 33 6.27 0.11 -1.81
C THR A 33 6.39 -1.26 -2.45
N TYR A 34 5.38 -1.64 -3.22
CA TYR A 34 5.39 -2.86 -4.02
C TYR A 34 5.73 -2.50 -5.47
N THR A 35 6.66 -3.25 -6.06
CA THR A 35 7.06 -3.06 -7.45
C THR A 35 7.10 -4.39 -8.16
N LEU A 36 6.45 -4.44 -9.33
CA LEU A 36 6.45 -5.61 -10.19
C LEU A 36 7.61 -5.51 -11.18
N ASP A 37 8.61 -6.38 -11.02
CA ASP A 37 9.76 -6.49 -11.91
C ASP A 37 9.52 -7.61 -12.93
N LYS A 38 9.42 -7.23 -14.20
CA LYS A 38 9.23 -8.11 -15.36
C LYS A 38 10.48 -8.14 -16.26
N SER A 39 11.63 -7.75 -15.77
CA SER A 39 12.90 -7.77 -16.52
C SER A 39 13.27 -9.17 -16.98
N ASP A 40 12.91 -10.19 -16.20
CA ASP A 40 12.91 -11.59 -16.61
C ASP A 40 11.46 -12.08 -16.77
N PRO A 41 10.95 -12.18 -18.02
CA PRO A 41 9.57 -12.62 -18.25
C PRO A 41 9.30 -14.07 -17.82
N SER A 42 10.34 -14.90 -17.75
CA SER A 42 10.21 -16.28 -17.27
C SER A 42 10.09 -16.38 -15.76
N ARG A 43 10.50 -15.33 -15.06
CA ARG A 43 10.54 -15.27 -13.60
C ARG A 43 10.19 -13.87 -13.07
N PRO A 44 9.00 -13.36 -13.35
CA PRO A 44 8.60 -12.04 -12.85
C PRO A 44 8.60 -12.03 -11.33
N LEU A 45 8.97 -10.91 -10.74
CA LEU A 45 9.24 -10.76 -9.32
C LEU A 45 8.43 -9.60 -8.74
N LEU A 46 7.65 -9.86 -7.70
CA LEU A 46 7.10 -8.80 -6.87
C LEU A 46 8.08 -8.48 -5.75
N THR A 47 8.53 -7.25 -5.68
CA THR A 47 9.42 -6.75 -4.63
C THR A 47 8.68 -5.86 -3.65
N LEU A 48 9.14 -5.85 -2.40
CA LEU A 48 8.65 -4.99 -1.33
C LEU A 48 9.80 -4.14 -0.80
N VAL A 49 9.58 -2.85 -0.70
CA VAL A 49 10.45 -1.91 0.03
C VAL A 49 9.70 -1.41 1.25
N VAL A 50 10.29 -1.54 2.43
CA VAL A 50 9.73 -1.04 3.70
C VAL A 50 10.54 0.15 4.17
N ASN A 51 9.86 1.28 4.43
CA ASN A 51 10.45 2.49 5.01
C ASN A 51 11.71 2.97 4.26
N ARG A 52 11.68 2.92 2.91
CA ARG A 52 12.81 3.29 2.03
C ARG A 52 14.06 2.44 2.23
N GLY A 53 13.91 1.24 2.77
CA GLY A 53 14.98 0.26 2.90
C GLY A 53 15.38 -0.35 1.57
N ALA A 54 16.14 -1.43 1.62
CA ALA A 54 16.49 -2.21 0.43
C ALA A 54 15.26 -2.99 -0.09
N PRO A 55 15.13 -3.17 -1.41
CA PRO A 55 14.08 -4.02 -1.96
C PRO A 55 14.31 -5.48 -1.61
N GLU A 56 13.26 -6.15 -1.19
CA GLU A 56 13.25 -7.58 -0.88
C GLU A 56 12.29 -8.31 -1.82
N ALA A 57 12.63 -9.54 -2.21
CA ALA A 57 11.73 -10.37 -2.98
C ALA A 57 10.53 -10.77 -2.12
N PHE A 58 9.33 -10.35 -2.53
CA PHE A 58 8.08 -10.65 -1.83
C PHE A 58 7.38 -11.88 -2.43
N ALA A 59 7.32 -11.98 -3.75
CA ALA A 59 6.76 -13.13 -4.45
C ALA A 59 7.46 -13.34 -5.80
N VAL A 60 7.65 -14.61 -6.17
CA VAL A 60 8.18 -15.03 -7.47
C VAL A 60 7.03 -15.53 -8.34
N GLY A 61 7.05 -15.21 -9.63
CA GLY A 61 5.98 -15.59 -10.55
C GLY A 61 4.79 -14.62 -10.54
N ALA A 62 4.95 -13.45 -9.94
CA ALA A 62 3.90 -12.43 -9.93
C ALA A 62 3.80 -11.79 -11.33
N ASP A 63 2.71 -12.05 -12.04
CA ASP A 63 2.46 -11.55 -13.39
C ASP A 63 1.75 -10.21 -13.40
N ASP A 64 0.87 -9.98 -12.42
CA ASP A 64 0.06 -8.78 -12.36
C ASP A 64 -0.16 -8.36 -10.91
N LEU A 65 -0.25 -7.05 -10.72
CA LEU A 65 -0.59 -6.42 -9.45
C LEU A 65 -1.50 -5.23 -9.75
N GLN A 66 -2.74 -5.32 -9.31
CA GLN A 66 -3.74 -4.28 -9.49
C GLN A 66 -4.12 -3.69 -8.13
N VAL A 67 -4.29 -2.38 -8.11
CA VAL A 67 -4.74 -1.63 -6.95
C VAL A 67 -5.98 -0.85 -7.35
N HIS A 68 -7.10 -1.11 -6.67
CA HIS A 68 -8.34 -0.40 -6.88
C HIS A 68 -8.77 0.28 -5.57
N TYR A 69 -9.42 1.40 -5.69
CA TYR A 69 -9.93 2.16 -4.57
C TYR A 69 -11.45 2.09 -4.55
N ILE A 70 -12.01 1.77 -3.40
CA ILE A 70 -13.47 1.73 -3.19
C ILE A 70 -13.86 3.04 -2.53
N LEU A 71 -14.64 3.84 -3.24
CA LEU A 71 -15.12 5.14 -2.77
C LEU A 71 -16.49 4.99 -2.09
N ASP A 72 -16.63 5.60 -0.92
CA ASP A 72 -17.92 5.72 -0.23
C ASP A 72 -18.69 6.96 -0.75
N ARG A 73 -19.43 6.77 -1.83
CA ARG A 73 -20.31 7.78 -2.41
C ARG A 73 -21.78 7.53 -2.09
N ASN A 74 -22.11 7.29 -0.81
CA ASN A 74 -23.47 6.94 -0.38
C ASN A 74 -23.93 5.55 -0.89
N CYS A 75 -23.18 4.52 -0.55
CA CYS A 75 -23.51 3.14 -0.91
C CYS A 75 -25.01 2.76 -0.83
N PRO A 76 -25.63 2.21 -1.90
CA PRO A 76 -25.63 0.74 -2.06
C PRO A 76 -24.68 0.23 -3.13
N THR A 77 -24.04 1.05 -3.93
CA THR A 77 -23.02 0.64 -4.89
C THR A 77 -21.78 1.50 -4.69
N CYS A 78 -20.80 1.00 -3.91
CA CYS A 78 -19.51 1.67 -3.78
C CYS A 78 -18.81 1.66 -5.14
N ASP A 79 -18.36 2.84 -5.60
CA ASP A 79 -17.67 2.96 -6.87
C ASP A 79 -16.21 2.44 -6.70
N GLU A 80 -15.85 1.48 -7.52
CA GLU A 80 -14.48 1.01 -7.67
C GLU A 80 -13.78 1.85 -8.74
N VAL A 81 -12.63 2.43 -8.40
CA VAL A 81 -11.83 3.23 -9.32
C VAL A 81 -10.36 2.80 -9.27
N ASP A 82 -9.67 2.91 -10.40
CA ASP A 82 -8.24 2.60 -10.48
C ASP A 82 -7.40 3.62 -9.71
N LEU A 83 -7.79 4.89 -9.78
CA LEU A 83 -7.10 5.98 -9.09
C LEU A 83 -8.09 7.12 -8.80
N PRO A 84 -8.20 7.60 -7.57
CA PRO A 84 -8.93 8.82 -7.27
C PRO A 84 -8.34 10.02 -8.01
N VAL A 85 -9.19 10.82 -8.67
CA VAL A 85 -8.74 11.88 -9.57
C VAL A 85 -8.41 13.19 -8.86
N ASP A 86 -8.96 13.41 -7.67
CA ASP A 86 -8.76 14.64 -6.90
C ASP A 86 -8.81 14.43 -5.37
N THR A 87 -8.54 15.50 -4.63
CA THR A 87 -8.55 15.47 -3.16
C THR A 87 -9.92 15.10 -2.58
N ALA A 88 -11.01 15.45 -3.25
CA ALA A 88 -12.35 15.13 -2.76
C ALA A 88 -12.62 13.62 -2.85
N GLU A 89 -12.23 12.98 -3.94
CA GLU A 89 -12.31 11.52 -4.09
C GLU A 89 -11.39 10.78 -3.10
N TRP A 90 -10.17 11.28 -2.89
CA TRP A 90 -9.27 10.71 -1.89
C TRP A 90 -9.87 10.67 -0.48
N ARG A 91 -10.67 11.67 -0.11
CA ARG A 91 -11.39 11.68 1.16
C ARG A 91 -12.52 10.67 1.25
N LEU A 92 -13.02 10.21 0.12
CA LEU A 92 -14.09 9.21 0.02
C LEU A 92 -13.55 7.77 -0.01
N VAL A 93 -12.25 7.57 -0.09
CA VAL A 93 -11.66 6.22 -0.11
C VAL A 93 -12.00 5.49 1.19
N ASN A 94 -12.87 4.51 1.09
CA ASN A 94 -13.27 3.66 2.22
C ASN A 94 -12.36 2.44 2.37
N SER A 95 -11.95 1.85 1.25
CA SER A 95 -11.05 0.69 1.24
C SER A 95 -10.19 0.64 -0.01
N VAL A 96 -9.10 -0.10 0.08
CA VAL A 96 -8.19 -0.40 -1.02
C VAL A 96 -8.26 -1.89 -1.29
N LEU A 97 -8.56 -2.25 -2.54
CA LEU A 97 -8.54 -3.61 -3.03
C LEU A 97 -7.20 -3.85 -3.75
N LEU A 98 -6.43 -4.79 -3.25
CA LEU A 98 -5.19 -5.24 -3.86
C LEU A 98 -5.40 -6.62 -4.46
N THR A 99 -5.17 -6.75 -5.77
CA THR A 99 -5.27 -8.03 -6.48
C THR A 99 -3.92 -8.38 -7.08
N ALA A 100 -3.39 -9.53 -6.72
CA ALA A 100 -2.15 -10.06 -7.28
C ALA A 100 -2.45 -11.34 -8.06
N GLN A 101 -1.90 -11.42 -9.27
CA GLN A 101 -1.93 -12.63 -10.08
C GLN A 101 -0.55 -13.26 -10.08
N VAL A 102 -0.48 -14.51 -9.67
CA VAL A 102 0.77 -15.27 -9.56
C VAL A 102 0.62 -16.55 -10.36
N ARG A 103 1.62 -16.89 -11.16
CA ARG A 103 1.72 -18.19 -11.85
C ARG A 103 2.84 -19.03 -11.28
N THR A 104 2.72 -20.33 -11.42
CA THR A 104 3.80 -21.25 -11.08
C THR A 104 4.97 -21.06 -12.03
N VAL A 105 6.19 -20.99 -11.46
CA VAL A 105 7.43 -20.81 -12.24
C VAL A 105 8.20 -22.12 -12.23
N GLY A 106 8.53 -22.64 -13.41
CA GLY A 106 9.45 -23.78 -13.55
C GLY A 106 8.82 -25.16 -13.51
N GLY A 107 7.50 -25.27 -13.64
CA GLY A 107 6.84 -26.55 -13.84
C GLY A 107 7.04 -27.07 -15.28
N THR A 108 7.11 -28.41 -15.44
CA THR A 108 7.23 -29.10 -16.74
C THR A 108 6.01 -29.98 -17.05
N GLY A 109 4.94 -29.88 -16.25
CA GLY A 109 3.75 -30.71 -16.38
C GLY A 109 2.54 -29.96 -16.96
N PRO A 110 1.52 -30.67 -17.45
CA PRO A 110 0.32 -30.08 -18.06
C PRO A 110 -0.59 -29.29 -17.09
N HIS A 111 -0.21 -29.19 -15.81
CA HIS A 111 -0.90 -28.42 -14.78
C HIS A 111 -0.04 -27.28 -14.22
N ASP A 112 1.08 -26.97 -14.86
CA ASP A 112 2.09 -26.06 -14.32
C ASP A 112 1.79 -24.56 -14.58
N ASP A 113 0.75 -24.26 -15.37
CA ASP A 113 0.25 -22.90 -15.60
C ASP A 113 -0.90 -22.50 -14.64
N ALA A 114 -0.84 -22.98 -13.40
CA ALA A 114 -1.83 -22.58 -12.40
C ALA A 114 -1.65 -21.10 -12.05
N THR A 115 -2.63 -20.29 -12.41
CA THR A 115 -2.73 -18.89 -11.99
C THR A 115 -3.52 -18.81 -10.69
N LEU A 116 -2.91 -18.27 -9.67
CA LEU A 116 -3.58 -17.90 -8.43
C LEU A 116 -3.87 -16.40 -8.44
N VAL A 117 -5.12 -16.05 -8.28
CA VAL A 117 -5.53 -14.66 -8.03
C VAL A 117 -5.84 -14.53 -6.55
N ALA A 118 -5.12 -13.69 -5.86
CA ALA A 118 -5.36 -13.36 -4.48
C ALA A 118 -5.76 -11.88 -4.36
N SER A 119 -6.84 -11.61 -3.67
CA SER A 119 -7.27 -10.25 -3.38
C SER A 119 -7.32 -10.01 -1.88
N SER A 120 -6.93 -8.82 -1.46
CA SER A 120 -7.03 -8.37 -0.08
C SER A 120 -7.64 -6.97 -0.04
N MET A 121 -8.59 -6.78 0.85
CA MET A 121 -9.22 -5.49 1.06
C MET A 121 -8.75 -4.91 2.41
N GLY A 122 -8.21 -3.70 2.36
CA GLY A 122 -7.74 -2.98 3.55
C GLY A 122 -8.42 -1.63 3.70
N LYS A 123 -8.79 -1.26 4.92
CA LYS A 123 -9.30 0.09 5.21
C LYS A 123 -8.12 1.00 5.56
N PRO A 124 -7.88 2.09 4.79
CA PRO A 124 -6.82 3.03 5.13
C PRO A 124 -7.11 3.70 6.48
N ARG A 125 -6.15 3.65 7.40
CA ARG A 125 -6.33 4.22 8.75
C ARG A 125 -6.13 5.74 8.80
N ASN A 126 -5.51 6.32 7.77
CA ASN A 126 -5.04 7.71 7.75
C ASN A 126 -5.90 8.66 6.91
N LEU A 127 -7.02 8.18 6.38
CA LEU A 127 -8.01 9.03 5.75
C LEU A 127 -8.98 9.51 6.84
N LEU A 128 -8.49 10.39 7.70
CA LEU A 128 -9.33 11.11 8.65
C LEU A 128 -10.06 12.24 7.93
N PRO A 129 -11.33 12.47 8.28
CA PRO A 129 -12.12 13.57 7.72
C PRO A 129 -11.52 14.94 8.05
#